data_95b69a75c51345367b10fb073b09115f
#
_entry.id   95b69a75c51345367b10fb073b09115f
#
_cell.length_a   1.000
_cell.length_b   1.000
_cell.length_c   1.000
_cell.angle_alpha   90.00
_cell.angle_beta   90.00
_cell.angle_gamma   90.00
#
_symmetry.space_group_name_H-M   'P 1'
#
loop_
_entity.id
_entity.type
_entity.pdbx_description
1 polymer ?
#
loop_
_entity_poly.entity_id
_entity_poly.type
_entity_poly.pdbx_seq_one_letter_code
_entity_poly.pdbx_strand_id
1 'polypeptide(L)'
;MRYQPERIPITEGLKRGEEFYKLMDGRRSVRMFSDEPVPKEVIETAVLTANTSPSGAHQQPWTFVATNDPEVKHKIRVAAEIEERENYEGGRLPPAWRQALSHIGTNSDKSYLDVVPWIVVAFAQKSTPLPDGSLQKNYYVSESVGIACGLFIASLHAMGLSTLTHTPNPMGFLNEIFERPVTERPYILFPIGYPAENCEVPDLVRKPLNEILIQK
;
A
#
# COMPACT_ATOMS: atom_id res chain seq x y z
N MET A 1 -26.88 -18.01 -6.21
CA MET A 1 -26.64 -18.33 -4.78
C MET A 1 -27.43 -17.34 -3.91
N ARG A 2 -28.18 -17.83 -2.90
CA ARG A 2 -28.92 -16.94 -1.98
C ARG A 2 -27.93 -16.37 -0.95
N TYR A 3 -27.82 -15.04 -0.86
CA TYR A 3 -26.97 -14.37 0.12
C TYR A 3 -27.72 -14.21 1.46
N GLN A 4 -27.16 -14.75 2.51
CA GLN A 4 -27.72 -14.70 3.86
C GLN A 4 -26.62 -14.29 4.85
N PRO A 5 -26.32 -12.97 4.99
CA PRO A 5 -25.34 -12.50 5.96
C PRO A 5 -25.87 -12.71 7.38
N GLU A 6 -24.96 -12.90 8.31
CA GLU A 6 -25.27 -12.86 9.73
C GLU A 6 -25.86 -11.48 10.10
N ARG A 7 -27.04 -11.47 10.71
CA ARG A 7 -27.67 -10.24 11.17
C ARG A 7 -27.39 -10.06 12.66
N ILE A 8 -26.50 -9.12 12.98
CA ILE A 8 -26.19 -8.76 14.37
C ILE A 8 -27.08 -7.58 14.83
N PRO A 9 -27.37 -7.44 16.14
CA PRO A 9 -28.04 -6.26 16.69
C PRO A 9 -27.25 -4.98 16.41
N ILE A 10 -27.96 -3.88 16.12
CA ILE A 10 -27.31 -2.61 15.75
C ILE A 10 -26.37 -2.07 16.83
N THR A 11 -26.69 -2.28 18.11
CA THR A 11 -25.84 -1.88 19.25
C THR A 11 -24.50 -2.62 19.24
N GLU A 12 -24.51 -3.91 18.94
CA GLU A 12 -23.29 -4.71 18.78
C GLU A 12 -22.52 -4.28 17.51
N GLY A 13 -23.23 -4.00 16.41
CA GLY A 13 -22.64 -3.47 15.18
C GLY A 13 -21.92 -2.15 15.39
N LEU A 14 -22.53 -1.22 16.12
CA LEU A 14 -21.90 0.07 16.47
C LEU A 14 -20.64 -0.13 17.31
N LYS A 15 -20.68 -1.01 18.32
CA LYS A 15 -19.52 -1.32 19.15
C LYS A 15 -18.34 -1.85 18.32
N ARG A 16 -18.58 -2.83 17.44
CA ARG A 16 -17.55 -3.38 16.52
C ARG A 16 -16.99 -2.30 15.59
N GLY A 17 -17.87 -1.42 15.08
CA GLY A 17 -17.46 -0.29 14.24
C GLY A 17 -16.56 0.69 14.97
N GLU A 18 -16.89 1.03 16.24
CA GLU A 18 -16.06 1.90 17.08
C GLU A 18 -14.71 1.26 17.43
N GLU A 19 -14.69 -0.03 17.73
CA GLU A 19 -13.45 -0.78 17.99
C GLU A 19 -12.54 -0.79 16.76
N PHE A 20 -13.10 -1.04 15.58
CA PHE A 20 -12.36 -0.99 14.31
C PHE A 20 -11.88 0.43 14.00
N TYR A 21 -12.71 1.45 14.22
CA TYR A 21 -12.29 2.85 14.06
C TYR A 21 -11.11 3.20 14.97
N LYS A 22 -11.17 2.85 16.25
CA LYS A 22 -10.08 3.10 17.21
C LYS A 22 -8.78 2.40 16.78
N LEU A 23 -8.89 1.16 16.32
CA LEU A 23 -7.74 0.43 15.76
C LEU A 23 -7.13 1.22 14.59
N MET A 24 -7.93 1.59 13.60
CA MET A 24 -7.46 2.26 12.39
C MET A 24 -7.00 3.70 12.63
N ASP A 25 -7.53 4.36 13.65
CA ASP A 25 -7.10 5.70 14.05
C ASP A 25 -5.65 5.71 14.59
N GLY A 26 -5.23 4.63 15.24
CA GLY A 26 -3.85 4.40 15.67
C GLY A 26 -2.84 4.17 14.52
N ARG A 27 -3.31 3.87 13.30
CA ARG A 27 -2.42 3.58 12.16
C ARG A 27 -1.67 4.82 11.67
N ARG A 28 -0.35 4.69 11.51
CA ARG A 28 0.52 5.74 10.97
C ARG A 28 1.36 5.22 9.79
N SER A 29 1.84 6.14 8.95
CA SER A 29 2.85 5.85 7.93
C SER A 29 4.23 5.88 8.58
N VAL A 30 4.89 4.72 8.65
CA VAL A 30 6.16 4.53 9.34
C VAL A 30 7.31 4.52 8.32
N ARG A 31 8.44 5.15 8.68
CA ARG A 31 9.69 5.19 7.89
C ARG A 31 10.92 4.74 8.69
N MET A 32 10.73 4.39 9.96
CA MET A 32 11.76 3.85 10.85
C MET A 32 11.34 2.45 11.27
N PHE A 33 11.97 1.45 10.68
CA PHE A 33 11.63 0.05 10.87
C PHE A 33 12.70 -0.70 11.63
N SER A 34 12.29 -1.75 12.33
CA SER A 34 13.16 -2.78 12.87
C SER A 34 13.41 -3.84 11.78
N ASP A 35 14.52 -4.57 11.91
CA ASP A 35 14.85 -5.73 11.10
C ASP A 35 14.26 -7.04 11.67
N GLU A 36 13.41 -6.95 12.69
CA GLU A 36 12.74 -8.09 13.31
C GLU A 36 12.01 -8.92 12.26
N PRO A 37 12.25 -10.25 12.19
CA PRO A 37 11.66 -11.10 11.16
C PRO A 37 10.13 -11.13 11.23
N VAL A 38 9.49 -11.07 10.07
CA VAL A 38 8.04 -11.24 9.91
C VAL A 38 7.78 -12.52 9.13
N PRO A 39 6.97 -13.46 9.66
CA PRO A 39 6.62 -14.70 8.97
C PRO A 39 5.90 -14.42 7.63
N LYS A 40 6.15 -15.28 6.64
CA LYS A 40 5.54 -15.20 5.31
C LYS A 40 4.00 -15.26 5.36
N GLU A 41 3.46 -16.03 6.26
CA GLU A 41 2.02 -16.25 6.48
C GLU A 41 1.30 -14.94 6.81
N VAL A 42 1.99 -13.98 7.42
CA VAL A 42 1.45 -12.64 7.70
C VAL A 42 1.22 -11.88 6.40
N ILE A 43 2.17 -11.94 5.47
CA ILE A 43 2.05 -11.32 4.14
C ILE A 43 0.95 -12.01 3.34
N GLU A 44 0.91 -13.34 3.34
CA GLU A 44 -0.12 -14.13 2.66
C GLU A 44 -1.53 -13.78 3.20
N THR A 45 -1.70 -13.67 4.51
CA THR A 45 -2.97 -13.29 5.14
C THR A 45 -3.40 -11.88 4.73
N ALA A 46 -2.47 -10.93 4.68
CA ALA A 46 -2.77 -9.56 4.24
C ALA A 46 -3.18 -9.51 2.76
N VAL A 47 -2.50 -10.28 1.89
CA VAL A 47 -2.85 -10.40 0.47
C VAL A 47 -4.21 -11.08 0.28
N LEU A 48 -4.51 -12.15 1.03
CA LEU A 48 -5.83 -12.79 1.02
C LEU A 48 -6.93 -11.81 1.44
N THR A 49 -6.69 -11.00 2.46
CA THR A 49 -7.63 -9.94 2.88
C THR A 49 -7.82 -8.90 1.76
N ALA A 50 -6.74 -8.44 1.13
CA ALA A 50 -6.81 -7.54 -0.02
C ALA A 50 -7.63 -8.13 -1.17
N ASN A 51 -7.50 -9.43 -1.42
CA ASN A 51 -8.22 -10.15 -2.49
C ASN A 51 -9.72 -10.27 -2.26
N THR A 52 -10.24 -9.98 -1.05
CA THR A 52 -11.69 -9.91 -0.80
C THR A 52 -12.33 -8.61 -1.31
N SER A 53 -11.55 -7.69 -1.84
CA SER A 53 -12.02 -6.40 -2.34
C SER A 53 -13.00 -6.55 -3.51
N PRO A 54 -14.04 -5.71 -3.59
CA PRO A 54 -14.81 -5.60 -4.79
C PRO A 54 -13.97 -5.02 -5.94
N SER A 55 -14.31 -5.39 -7.17
CA SER A 55 -13.67 -4.85 -8.37
C SER A 55 -14.65 -4.70 -9.51
N GLY A 56 -14.37 -3.80 -10.45
CA GLY A 56 -15.18 -3.62 -11.66
C GLY A 56 -15.36 -4.94 -12.40
N ALA A 57 -16.61 -5.34 -12.63
CA ALA A 57 -17.00 -6.61 -13.26
C ALA A 57 -16.30 -7.85 -12.64
N HIS A 58 -15.94 -7.78 -11.36
CA HIS A 58 -15.22 -8.85 -10.65
C HIS A 58 -13.90 -9.26 -11.32
N GLN A 59 -13.22 -8.32 -11.99
CA GLN A 59 -12.00 -8.59 -12.75
C GLN A 59 -10.75 -8.76 -11.88
N GLN A 60 -10.78 -8.30 -10.62
CA GLN A 60 -9.67 -8.45 -9.66
C GLN A 60 -8.32 -8.02 -10.27
N PRO A 61 -8.19 -6.78 -10.78
CA PRO A 61 -7.10 -6.35 -11.65
C PRO A 61 -5.84 -6.00 -10.87
N TRP A 62 -5.39 -6.89 -10.01
CA TRP A 62 -4.22 -6.72 -9.15
C TRP A 62 -3.33 -7.95 -9.10
N THR A 63 -2.03 -7.70 -8.97
CA THR A 63 -1.00 -8.68 -8.57
C THR A 63 -0.22 -8.09 -7.41
N PHE A 64 -0.03 -8.86 -6.35
CA PHE A 64 0.88 -8.50 -5.25
C PHE A 64 2.15 -9.32 -5.40
N VAL A 65 3.31 -8.64 -5.48
CA VAL A 65 4.62 -9.27 -5.54
C VAL A 65 5.37 -8.95 -4.26
N ALA A 66 5.80 -9.98 -3.54
CA ALA A 66 6.47 -9.85 -2.25
C ALA A 66 7.92 -10.33 -2.33
N THR A 67 8.84 -9.66 -1.64
CA THR A 67 10.23 -10.08 -1.49
C THR A 67 10.73 -9.83 -0.07
N ASN A 68 11.52 -10.77 0.43
CA ASN A 68 12.36 -10.63 1.62
C ASN A 68 13.85 -10.82 1.29
N ASP A 69 14.18 -10.97 0.01
CA ASP A 69 15.54 -11.13 -0.48
C ASP A 69 16.31 -9.80 -0.31
N PRO A 70 17.42 -9.77 0.45
CA PRO A 70 18.19 -8.56 0.69
C PRO A 70 18.75 -7.92 -0.60
N GLU A 71 19.15 -8.73 -1.58
CA GLU A 71 19.69 -8.21 -2.84
C GLU A 71 18.61 -7.54 -3.69
N VAL A 72 17.39 -8.12 -3.72
CA VAL A 72 16.25 -7.54 -4.42
C VAL A 72 15.80 -6.26 -3.72
N LYS A 73 15.72 -6.25 -2.39
CA LYS A 73 15.40 -5.04 -1.61
C LYS A 73 16.40 -3.93 -1.87
N HIS A 74 17.70 -4.24 -1.89
CA HIS A 74 18.75 -3.28 -2.19
C HIS A 74 18.63 -2.69 -3.61
N LYS A 75 18.37 -3.52 -4.61
CA LYS A 75 18.12 -3.05 -6.00
C LYS A 75 16.91 -2.08 -6.04
N ILE A 76 15.84 -2.41 -5.33
CA ILE A 76 14.66 -1.54 -5.22
C ILE A 76 15.02 -0.22 -4.55
N ARG A 77 15.77 -0.25 -3.45
CA ARG A 77 16.24 0.95 -2.76
C ARG A 77 17.03 1.87 -3.67
N VAL A 78 18.07 1.32 -4.32
CA VAL A 78 18.96 2.11 -5.19
C VAL A 78 18.17 2.77 -6.33
N ALA A 79 17.31 2.01 -7.01
CA ALA A 79 16.48 2.55 -8.08
C ALA A 79 15.48 3.61 -7.57
N ALA A 80 14.83 3.38 -6.43
CA ALA A 80 13.92 4.34 -5.83
C ALA A 80 14.63 5.64 -5.44
N GLU A 81 15.83 5.56 -4.84
CA GLU A 81 16.60 6.74 -4.45
C GLU A 81 17.10 7.56 -5.65
N ILE A 82 17.37 6.93 -6.80
CA ILE A 82 17.69 7.66 -8.03
C ILE A 82 16.49 8.53 -8.44
N GLU A 83 15.28 7.96 -8.51
CA GLU A 83 14.08 8.70 -8.88
C GLU A 83 13.71 9.77 -7.86
N GLU A 84 13.90 9.48 -6.58
CA GLU A 84 13.60 10.42 -5.51
C GLU A 84 14.59 11.59 -5.46
N ARG A 85 15.86 11.38 -5.75
CA ARG A 85 16.84 12.48 -5.90
C ARG A 85 16.43 13.42 -7.04
N GLU A 86 16.05 12.88 -8.20
CA GLU A 86 15.52 13.69 -9.30
C GLU A 86 14.24 14.45 -8.92
N ASN A 87 13.38 13.82 -8.10
CA ASN A 87 12.16 14.46 -7.62
C ASN A 87 12.47 15.59 -6.62
N TYR A 88 13.25 15.35 -5.58
CA TYR A 88 13.49 16.30 -4.48
C TYR A 88 14.57 17.33 -4.82
N GLU A 89 15.64 16.94 -5.50
CA GLU A 89 16.85 17.75 -5.73
C GLU A 89 16.97 18.17 -7.19
N GLY A 90 16.56 17.32 -8.14
CA GLY A 90 16.60 17.56 -9.58
C GLY A 90 15.50 18.51 -10.12
N GLY A 91 14.58 18.96 -9.25
CA GLY A 91 13.55 19.94 -9.63
C GLY A 91 12.33 19.35 -10.33
N ARG A 92 12.18 18.03 -10.41
CA ARG A 92 11.01 17.38 -11.02
C ARG A 92 9.72 17.64 -10.23
N LEU A 93 9.79 17.77 -8.89
CA LEU A 93 8.63 18.11 -8.05
C LEU A 93 8.33 19.62 -8.11
N PRO A 94 7.06 20.01 -8.39
CA PRO A 94 6.64 21.39 -8.27
C PRO A 94 6.87 21.94 -6.85
N PRO A 95 7.21 23.23 -6.70
CA PRO A 95 7.48 23.84 -5.38
C PRO A 95 6.35 23.64 -4.35
N ALA A 96 5.08 23.71 -4.79
CA ALA A 96 3.92 23.47 -3.93
C ALA A 96 3.87 22.05 -3.37
N TRP A 97 4.27 21.05 -4.16
CA TRP A 97 4.35 19.65 -3.69
C TRP A 97 5.50 19.46 -2.72
N ARG A 98 6.66 20.07 -2.99
CA ARG A 98 7.81 20.02 -2.09
C ARG A 98 7.44 20.62 -0.72
N GLN A 99 6.72 21.74 -0.70
CA GLN A 99 6.22 22.35 0.52
C GLN A 99 5.22 21.42 1.25
N ALA A 100 4.29 20.78 0.53
CA ALA A 100 3.34 19.83 1.10
C ALA A 100 4.02 18.58 1.71
N LEU A 101 5.17 18.17 1.17
CA LEU A 101 5.91 17.01 1.66
C LEU A 101 6.86 17.35 2.82
N SER A 102 7.19 18.63 3.05
CA SER A 102 8.19 19.04 4.04
C SER A 102 7.84 18.65 5.48
N HIS A 103 6.54 18.59 5.82
CA HIS A 103 6.08 18.26 7.18
C HIS A 103 5.70 16.79 7.38
N ILE A 104 5.84 15.94 6.38
CA ILE A 104 5.56 14.51 6.55
C ILE A 104 6.83 13.65 6.73
N GLY A 105 7.99 14.29 6.88
CA GLY A 105 9.25 13.63 7.19
C GLY A 105 9.74 12.70 6.07
N THR A 106 9.55 13.09 4.79
CA THR A 106 10.04 12.33 3.63
C THR A 106 11.10 13.10 2.87
N ASN A 107 12.11 12.39 2.37
CA ASN A 107 13.25 12.90 1.62
C ASN A 107 13.70 11.87 0.57
N SER A 108 14.83 12.08 -0.10
CA SER A 108 15.39 11.15 -1.07
C SER A 108 15.99 9.87 -0.49
N ASP A 109 16.38 9.85 0.78
CA ASP A 109 16.89 8.65 1.46
C ASP A 109 15.77 7.62 1.71
N LYS A 110 16.00 6.40 1.27
CA LYS A 110 15.09 5.25 1.43
C LYS A 110 15.80 4.04 2.09
N SER A 111 16.80 4.33 2.94
CA SER A 111 17.59 3.31 3.64
C SER A 111 16.75 2.27 4.38
N TYR A 112 15.56 2.63 4.85
CA TYR A 112 14.61 1.71 5.47
C TYR A 112 14.18 0.55 4.57
N LEU A 113 14.32 0.65 3.24
CA LEU A 113 14.00 -0.45 2.31
C LEU A 113 14.97 -1.63 2.42
N ASP A 114 16.20 -1.40 2.86
CA ASP A 114 17.14 -2.48 3.18
C ASP A 114 16.82 -3.13 4.53
N VAL A 115 16.29 -2.35 5.48
CA VAL A 115 16.03 -2.78 6.87
C VAL A 115 14.77 -3.63 6.98
N VAL A 116 13.67 -3.21 6.34
CA VAL A 116 12.37 -3.91 6.47
C VAL A 116 12.47 -5.40 6.13
N PRO A 117 11.81 -6.29 6.90
CA PRO A 117 11.79 -7.72 6.59
C PRO A 117 11.13 -8.04 5.24
N TRP A 118 10.13 -7.28 4.82
CA TRP A 118 9.42 -7.47 3.56
C TRP A 118 9.20 -6.18 2.78
N ILE A 119 9.28 -6.30 1.45
CA ILE A 119 8.72 -5.33 0.51
C ILE A 119 7.63 -6.03 -0.29
N VAL A 120 6.46 -5.40 -0.38
CA VAL A 120 5.37 -5.84 -1.24
C VAL A 120 5.03 -4.73 -2.23
N VAL A 121 4.86 -5.08 -3.50
CA VAL A 121 4.40 -4.15 -4.53
C VAL A 121 3.06 -4.60 -5.07
N ALA A 122 2.07 -3.73 -5.01
CA ALA A 122 0.82 -3.92 -5.72
C ALA A 122 0.97 -3.43 -7.15
N PHE A 123 0.68 -4.31 -8.11
CA PHE A 123 0.64 -4.00 -9.54
C PHE A 123 -0.81 -3.93 -10.00
N ALA A 124 -1.13 -2.91 -10.78
CA ALA A 124 -2.41 -2.72 -11.42
C ALA A 124 -2.38 -3.36 -12.82
N GLN A 125 -3.28 -4.31 -13.07
CA GLN A 125 -3.43 -4.99 -14.36
C GLN A 125 -4.31 -4.17 -15.29
N LYS A 126 -3.75 -3.51 -16.30
CA LYS A 126 -4.49 -2.72 -17.29
C LYS A 126 -5.36 -3.59 -18.18
N SER A 127 -4.91 -4.81 -18.45
CA SER A 127 -5.59 -5.80 -19.27
C SER A 127 -5.25 -7.21 -18.81
N THR A 128 -6.17 -8.12 -19.05
CA THR A 128 -6.02 -9.55 -18.75
C THR A 128 -5.81 -10.30 -20.07
N PRO A 129 -4.76 -11.14 -20.20
CA PRO A 129 -4.58 -12.02 -21.34
C PRO A 129 -5.71 -13.04 -21.42
N LEU A 130 -6.29 -13.23 -22.61
CA LEU A 130 -7.28 -14.25 -22.89
C LEU A 130 -6.63 -15.51 -23.46
N PRO A 131 -7.30 -16.69 -23.43
CA PRO A 131 -6.77 -17.96 -23.95
C PRO A 131 -6.40 -17.92 -25.43
N ASP A 132 -7.03 -17.05 -26.21
CA ASP A 132 -6.74 -16.85 -27.64
C ASP A 132 -5.56 -15.90 -27.91
N GLY A 133 -4.89 -15.43 -26.85
CA GLY A 133 -3.77 -14.51 -26.94
C GLY A 133 -4.16 -13.02 -27.04
N SER A 134 -5.44 -12.72 -27.14
CA SER A 134 -5.92 -11.33 -27.13
C SER A 134 -5.87 -10.74 -25.72
N LEU A 135 -6.01 -9.40 -25.62
CA LEU A 135 -6.03 -8.68 -24.35
C LEU A 135 -7.41 -8.09 -24.08
N GLN A 136 -8.01 -8.50 -22.99
CA GLN A 136 -9.23 -7.85 -22.47
C GLN A 136 -8.85 -6.67 -21.59
N LYS A 137 -9.34 -5.47 -21.93
CA LYS A 137 -9.17 -4.27 -21.10
C LYS A 137 -9.92 -4.42 -19.78
N ASN A 138 -9.26 -4.12 -18.67
CA ASN A 138 -9.88 -4.08 -17.36
C ASN A 138 -10.52 -2.71 -17.08
N TYR A 139 -11.57 -2.69 -16.25
CA TYR A 139 -12.34 -1.51 -15.91
C TYR A 139 -12.14 -1.12 -14.46
N TYR A 140 -12.23 0.18 -14.14
CA TYR A 140 -12.11 0.72 -12.77
C TYR A 140 -10.87 0.18 -12.05
N VAL A 141 -9.76 0.09 -12.78
CA VAL A 141 -8.52 -0.56 -12.29
C VAL A 141 -7.97 0.19 -11.07
N SER A 142 -7.83 1.51 -11.16
CA SER A 142 -7.27 2.32 -10.07
C SER A 142 -8.12 2.26 -8.81
N GLU A 143 -9.44 2.35 -8.95
CA GLU A 143 -10.40 2.27 -7.84
C GLU A 143 -10.36 0.89 -7.18
N SER A 144 -10.37 -0.16 -7.99
CA SER A 144 -10.33 -1.56 -7.51
C SER A 144 -9.03 -1.86 -6.76
N VAL A 145 -7.88 -1.50 -7.35
CA VAL A 145 -6.57 -1.71 -6.71
C VAL A 145 -6.41 -0.84 -5.46
N GLY A 146 -6.94 0.38 -5.48
CA GLY A 146 -6.94 1.27 -4.31
C GLY A 146 -7.70 0.69 -3.12
N ILE A 147 -8.88 0.08 -3.37
CA ILE A 147 -9.67 -0.60 -2.32
C ILE A 147 -8.89 -1.82 -1.78
N ALA A 148 -8.30 -2.63 -2.67
CA ALA A 148 -7.48 -3.78 -2.29
C ALA A 148 -6.27 -3.36 -1.43
N CYS A 149 -5.56 -2.30 -1.83
CA CYS A 149 -4.47 -1.74 -1.04
C CYS A 149 -4.93 -1.23 0.33
N GLY A 150 -6.11 -0.63 0.43
CA GLY A 150 -6.71 -0.20 1.70
C GLY A 150 -6.95 -1.38 2.65
N LEU A 151 -7.53 -2.48 2.17
CA LEU A 151 -7.73 -3.70 2.96
C LEU A 151 -6.39 -4.37 3.32
N PHE A 152 -5.41 -4.36 2.43
CA PHE A 152 -4.05 -4.83 2.70
C PHE A 152 -3.43 -4.10 3.90
N ILE A 153 -3.47 -2.76 3.87
CA ILE A 153 -2.94 -1.90 4.94
C ILE A 153 -3.69 -2.16 6.26
N ALA A 154 -5.02 -2.29 6.22
CA ALA A 154 -5.82 -2.54 7.41
C ALA A 154 -5.49 -3.90 8.03
N SER A 155 -5.31 -4.93 7.21
CA SER A 155 -4.92 -6.27 7.66
C SER A 155 -3.54 -6.28 8.32
N LEU A 156 -2.53 -5.64 7.70
CA LEU A 156 -1.19 -5.51 8.29
C LEU A 156 -1.26 -4.81 9.66
N HIS A 157 -2.01 -3.71 9.74
CA HIS A 157 -2.14 -2.96 10.99
C HIS A 157 -2.86 -3.75 12.07
N ALA A 158 -3.91 -4.51 11.71
CA ALA A 158 -4.61 -5.39 12.64
C ALA A 158 -3.71 -6.53 13.18
N MET A 159 -2.68 -6.94 12.44
CA MET A 159 -1.66 -7.91 12.86
C MET A 159 -0.47 -7.25 13.59
N GLY A 160 -0.54 -5.95 13.92
CA GLY A 160 0.51 -5.22 14.65
C GLY A 160 1.69 -4.74 13.80
N LEU A 161 1.59 -4.81 12.48
CA LEU A 161 2.66 -4.36 11.58
C LEU A 161 2.46 -2.94 11.10
N SER A 162 3.57 -2.32 10.76
CA SER A 162 3.63 -0.99 10.17
C SER A 162 4.01 -1.04 8.70
N THR A 163 3.53 -0.05 7.96
CA THR A 163 3.84 0.17 6.56
C THR A 163 3.67 1.63 6.18
N LEU A 164 4.07 1.96 4.96
CA LEU A 164 3.68 3.21 4.28
C LEU A 164 3.38 2.93 2.81
N THR A 165 2.63 3.84 2.21
CA THR A 165 2.45 3.86 0.75
C THR A 165 3.62 4.61 0.14
N HIS A 166 4.53 3.91 -0.52
CA HIS A 166 5.68 4.50 -1.20
C HIS A 166 5.46 4.46 -2.72
N THR A 167 5.53 5.61 -3.35
CA THR A 167 5.27 5.78 -4.79
C THR A 167 6.37 6.61 -5.44
N PRO A 168 7.62 6.10 -5.52
CA PRO A 168 8.71 6.79 -6.21
C PRO A 168 8.35 6.89 -7.71
N ASN A 169 8.18 8.08 -8.22
CA ASN A 169 7.69 8.27 -9.58
C ASN A 169 8.82 8.77 -10.50
N PRO A 170 9.06 8.08 -11.64
CA PRO A 170 8.37 6.90 -12.18
C PRO A 170 8.75 5.57 -11.49
N MET A 171 7.83 4.61 -11.44
CA MET A 171 8.04 3.30 -10.79
C MET A 171 8.36 2.16 -11.79
N GLY A 172 8.67 2.45 -13.04
CA GLY A 172 8.90 1.46 -14.09
C GLY A 172 10.01 0.46 -13.77
N PHE A 173 11.01 0.84 -13.00
CA PHE A 173 12.09 -0.02 -12.53
C PHE A 173 11.59 -1.26 -11.76
N LEU A 174 10.41 -1.18 -11.13
CA LEU A 174 9.81 -2.33 -10.43
C LEU A 174 9.32 -3.41 -11.40
N ASN A 175 8.88 -3.04 -12.62
CA ASN A 175 8.57 -4.05 -13.64
C ASN A 175 9.82 -4.84 -14.04
N GLU A 176 10.95 -4.16 -14.18
CA GLU A 176 12.23 -4.78 -14.56
C GLU A 176 12.74 -5.68 -13.43
N ILE A 177 12.80 -5.18 -12.18
CA ILE A 177 13.29 -5.94 -11.03
C ILE A 177 12.45 -7.20 -10.76
N PHE A 178 11.12 -7.11 -10.91
CA PHE A 178 10.19 -8.20 -10.64
C PHE A 178 9.76 -8.97 -11.91
N GLU A 179 10.35 -8.67 -13.06
CA GLU A 179 10.04 -9.31 -14.35
C GLU A 179 8.54 -9.32 -14.67
N ARG A 180 7.86 -8.18 -14.39
CA ARG A 180 6.42 -8.07 -14.61
C ARG A 180 6.09 -7.68 -16.03
N PRO A 181 5.01 -8.25 -16.62
CA PRO A 181 4.62 -7.96 -17.99
C PRO A 181 4.18 -6.49 -18.16
N VAL A 182 4.27 -5.99 -19.41
CA VAL A 182 3.87 -4.61 -19.77
C VAL A 182 2.37 -4.32 -19.54
N THR A 183 1.56 -5.35 -19.37
CA THR A 183 0.14 -5.25 -19.01
C THR A 183 -0.07 -4.87 -17.54
N GLU A 184 0.95 -5.01 -16.71
CA GLU A 184 0.95 -4.63 -15.32
C GLU A 184 1.72 -3.32 -15.09
N ARG A 185 1.21 -2.47 -14.22
CA ARG A 185 1.83 -1.22 -13.82
C ARG A 185 2.00 -1.20 -12.30
N PRO A 186 3.19 -0.89 -11.77
CA PRO A 186 3.37 -0.68 -10.34
C PRO A 186 2.40 0.40 -9.85
N TYR A 187 1.71 0.14 -8.75
CA TYR A 187 0.70 1.02 -8.19
C TYR A 187 1.14 1.61 -6.85
N ILE A 188 1.52 0.76 -5.90
CA ILE A 188 2.07 1.16 -4.60
C ILE A 188 3.11 0.13 -4.16
N LEU A 189 4.23 0.62 -3.61
CA LEU A 189 5.23 -0.16 -2.90
C LEU A 189 4.98 -0.04 -1.38
N PHE A 190 4.99 -1.15 -0.68
CA PHE A 190 4.79 -1.27 0.76
C PHE A 190 6.03 -1.87 1.42
N PRO A 191 6.90 -1.10 2.10
CA PRO A 191 7.81 -1.65 3.08
C PRO A 191 7.00 -2.08 4.30
N ILE A 192 7.29 -3.27 4.84
CA ILE A 192 6.50 -3.91 5.89
C ILE A 192 7.42 -4.45 6.98
N GLY A 193 7.12 -4.12 8.22
CA GLY A 193 7.85 -4.57 9.39
C GLY A 193 7.29 -3.98 10.67
N TYR A 194 7.92 -4.27 11.79
CA TYR A 194 7.67 -3.59 13.05
C TYR A 194 8.34 -2.21 13.04
N PRO A 195 7.77 -1.19 13.70
CA PRO A 195 8.46 0.07 13.89
C PRO A 195 9.72 -0.14 14.73
N ALA A 196 10.77 0.66 14.50
CA ALA A 196 11.95 0.68 15.36
C ALA A 196 11.56 1.16 16.78
N GLU A 197 12.34 0.78 17.80
CA GLU A 197 12.08 1.15 19.20
C GLU A 197 11.96 2.67 19.39
N ASN A 198 12.77 3.45 18.66
CA ASN A 198 12.79 4.91 18.66
C ASN A 198 12.01 5.53 17.49
N CYS A 199 11.01 4.82 16.96
CA CYS A 199 10.26 5.28 15.80
C CYS A 199 9.46 6.55 16.08
N GLU A 200 9.71 7.57 15.30
CA GLU A 200 8.96 8.81 15.30
C GLU A 200 8.08 8.92 14.04
N VAL A 201 6.93 9.54 14.18
CA VAL A 201 6.02 9.85 13.07
C VAL A 201 5.57 11.32 13.19
N PRO A 202 5.33 11.99 12.05
CA PRO A 202 4.84 13.37 12.08
C PRO A 202 3.52 13.48 12.86
N ASP A 203 3.36 14.54 13.65
CA ASP A 203 2.11 14.85 14.34
C ASP A 203 1.11 15.46 13.35
N LEU A 204 0.27 14.58 12.77
CA LEU A 204 -0.71 14.95 11.76
C LEU A 204 -2.13 14.73 12.28
N VAL A 205 -2.97 15.73 12.10
CA VAL A 205 -4.38 15.70 12.49
C VAL A 205 -5.25 15.31 11.28
N ARG A 206 -6.19 14.39 11.49
CA ARG A 206 -7.19 14.05 10.48
C ARG A 206 -8.31 15.08 10.46
N LYS A 207 -8.95 15.24 9.31
CA LYS A 207 -10.15 16.09 9.19
C LYS A 207 -11.25 15.61 10.13
N PRO A 208 -11.95 16.53 10.80
CA PRO A 208 -13.09 16.19 11.64
C PRO A 208 -14.29 15.73 10.78
N LEU A 209 -15.24 15.03 11.41
CA LEU A 209 -16.36 14.40 10.72
C LEU A 209 -17.19 15.37 9.86
N ASN A 210 -17.40 16.58 10.33
CA ASN A 210 -18.18 17.60 9.63
C ASN A 210 -17.53 18.13 8.34
N GLU A 211 -16.23 17.86 8.13
CA GLU A 211 -15.54 18.19 6.86
C GLU A 211 -15.59 17.06 5.84
N ILE A 212 -15.92 15.83 6.27
CA ILE A 212 -15.90 14.63 5.43
C ILE A 212 -17.25 13.97 5.24
N LEU A 213 -18.25 14.32 6.07
CA LEU A 213 -19.63 13.84 5.98
C LEU A 213 -20.60 15.02 5.80
N ILE A 214 -21.31 15.01 4.69
CA ILE A 214 -22.42 15.95 4.42
C ILE A 214 -23.70 15.16 4.44
N GLN A 215 -24.61 15.49 5.38
CA GLN A 215 -25.95 14.93 5.45
C GLN A 215 -26.92 15.90 4.73
N LYS A 216 -27.75 15.37 3.84
CA LYS A 216 -28.80 16.12 3.12
C LYS A 216 -30.16 15.52 3.42
#